data_98776f66de19b5e4bd49f31c1cc60229
#
_entry.id   98776f66de19b5e4bd49f31c1cc60229
#
_cell.length_a   1.000
_cell.length_b   1.000
_cell.length_c   1.000
_cell.angle_alpha   90.00
_cell.angle_beta   90.00
_cell.angle_gamma   90.00
#
_symmetry.space_group_name_H-M   'P 1'
#
loop_
_entity.id
_entity.type
_entity.pdbx_description
1 polymer ?
#
loop_
_entity_poly.entity_id
_entity_poly.type
_entity_poly.pdbx_seq_one_letter_code
_entity_poly.pdbx_strand_id
1 'polypeptide(L)'
;RKVFAGTFFSKDSLNFIFDSLTESSAGLVFINFNISAIQQRNIERYLKVKVIDRTGLILEIFSERAKSFEGRLQVDLARLSYQKSRLVKSWTHLERQRGGKGFLGGPGETQIESDRRQLDSQIKNIKVKLRIVEKTRKLHRDSRKALQFPFVTLVGYTNVGKSSLFNRLTSSSNLEKDMLFATLDASARRVSLPSSKDIIISDTVGFISNLPTQL
;
A
#
# COMPACT_ATOMS: atom_id res chain seq x y z
N ARG A 1 10.53 -12.47 20.42
CA ARG A 1 10.42 -11.13 21.03
C ARG A 1 8.99 -10.95 21.53
N LYS A 2 8.83 -10.49 22.79
CA LYS A 2 7.51 -10.25 23.37
C LYS A 2 6.93 -8.95 22.79
N VAL A 3 5.73 -9.01 22.21
CA VAL A 3 5.01 -7.84 21.66
C VAL A 3 4.12 -7.29 22.77
N PHE A 4 4.23 -5.99 23.04
CA PHE A 4 3.40 -5.32 24.05
C PHE A 4 2.12 -4.78 23.38
N ALA A 5 0.98 -5.05 24.00
CA ALA A 5 -0.33 -4.71 23.45
C ALA A 5 -0.51 -3.19 23.22
N GLY A 6 0.00 -2.37 24.16
CA GLY A 6 -0.16 -0.92 24.09
C GLY A 6 0.82 -0.18 23.20
N THR A 7 2.06 -0.65 23.09
CA THR A 7 3.16 0.09 22.48
C THR A 7 4.00 -0.73 21.48
N PHE A 8 3.68 -2.02 21.28
CA PHE A 8 4.46 -2.96 20.50
C PHE A 8 5.87 -3.22 21.08
N PHE A 9 6.57 -2.18 21.52
CA PHE A 9 7.90 -2.22 22.14
C PHE A 9 7.83 -2.20 23.67
N SER A 10 8.88 -2.70 24.34
CA SER A 10 9.07 -2.50 25.76
C SER A 10 9.40 -1.04 26.07
N LYS A 11 9.26 -0.65 27.34
CA LYS A 11 9.59 0.71 27.78
C LYS A 11 11.07 1.04 27.55
N ASP A 12 11.97 0.09 27.81
CA ASP A 12 13.41 0.27 27.60
C ASP A 12 13.75 0.45 26.11
N SER A 13 13.08 -0.31 25.23
CA SER A 13 13.23 -0.13 23.78
C SER A 13 12.72 1.24 23.31
N LEU A 14 11.63 1.75 23.89
CA LEU A 14 11.12 3.07 23.56
C LEU A 14 12.05 4.18 24.07
N ASN A 15 12.65 4.03 25.26
CA ASN A 15 13.66 4.95 25.74
C ASN A 15 14.88 4.99 24.80
N PHE A 16 15.40 3.82 24.43
CA PHE A 16 16.53 3.73 23.49
C PHE A 16 16.21 4.42 22.14
N ILE A 17 15.00 4.19 21.59
CA ILE A 17 14.57 4.86 20.35
C ILE A 17 14.48 6.38 20.57
N PHE A 18 13.95 6.84 21.70
CA PHE A 18 13.82 8.25 22.02
C PHE A 18 15.20 8.94 22.11
N ASP A 19 16.16 8.33 22.79
CA ASP A 19 17.53 8.84 22.90
C ASP A 19 18.20 8.94 21.53
N SER A 20 18.08 7.88 20.70
CA SER A 20 18.61 7.85 19.34
C SER A 20 17.96 8.90 18.43
N LEU A 21 16.66 9.19 18.60
CA LEU A 21 15.97 10.26 17.87
C LEU A 21 16.48 11.64 18.25
N THR A 22 16.74 11.84 19.55
CA THR A 22 17.25 13.11 20.07
C THR A 22 18.67 13.37 19.53
N GLU A 23 19.53 12.35 19.54
CA GLU A 23 20.89 12.45 19.01
C GLU A 23 20.93 12.73 17.50
N SER A 24 20.05 12.05 16.74
CA SER A 24 20.01 12.17 15.27
C SER A 24 19.15 13.35 14.78
N SER A 25 18.41 14.03 15.65
CA SER A 25 17.40 15.05 15.29
C SER A 25 16.37 14.55 14.26
N ALA A 26 16.04 13.26 14.30
CA ALA A 26 15.12 12.66 13.34
C ALA A 26 13.65 13.00 13.68
N GLY A 27 12.91 13.49 12.69
CA GLY A 27 11.47 13.84 12.82
C GLY A 27 10.49 12.74 12.49
N LEU A 28 10.97 11.53 12.14
CA LEU A 28 10.14 10.43 11.65
C LEU A 28 10.73 9.07 12.04
N VAL A 29 9.85 8.13 12.38
CA VAL A 29 10.22 6.73 12.68
C VAL A 29 9.49 5.77 11.76
N PHE A 30 10.22 4.87 11.11
CA PHE A 30 9.67 3.75 10.36
C PHE A 30 9.75 2.46 11.18
N ILE A 31 8.62 1.78 11.31
CA ILE A 31 8.55 0.49 11.98
C ILE A 31 8.31 -0.60 10.93
N ASN A 32 9.30 -1.50 10.75
CA ASN A 32 9.22 -2.59 9.78
C ASN A 32 8.29 -3.74 10.24
N PHE A 33 7.16 -3.40 10.85
CA PHE A 33 6.08 -4.31 11.26
C PHE A 33 4.74 -3.60 11.08
N ASN A 34 3.67 -4.41 10.99
CA ASN A 34 2.32 -3.88 11.04
C ASN A 34 1.94 -3.64 12.51
N ILE A 35 1.71 -2.41 12.89
CA ILE A 35 1.28 -2.03 14.23
C ILE A 35 -0.19 -1.59 14.19
N SER A 36 -0.90 -1.74 15.31
CA SER A 36 -2.28 -1.26 15.41
C SER A 36 -2.30 0.28 15.51
N ALA A 37 -3.45 0.89 15.18
CA ALA A 37 -3.64 2.33 15.32
C ALA A 37 -3.40 2.83 16.76
N ILE A 38 -3.75 2.01 17.76
CA ILE A 38 -3.53 2.30 19.18
C ILE A 38 -2.03 2.29 19.49
N GLN A 39 -1.31 1.27 19.03
CA GLN A 39 0.14 1.19 19.21
C GLN A 39 0.84 2.36 18.57
N GLN A 40 0.50 2.68 17.30
CA GLN A 40 1.05 3.84 16.61
C GLN A 40 0.86 5.12 17.41
N ARG A 41 -0.36 5.43 17.80
CA ARG A 41 -0.67 6.63 18.60
C ARG A 41 0.11 6.68 19.92
N ASN A 42 0.21 5.55 20.62
CA ASN A 42 0.92 5.51 21.90
C ASN A 42 2.43 5.71 21.70
N ILE A 43 3.02 5.15 20.64
CA ILE A 43 4.41 5.37 20.29
C ILE A 43 4.66 6.83 19.87
N GLU A 44 3.79 7.42 19.05
CA GLU A 44 3.88 8.83 18.63
C GLU A 44 3.79 9.78 19.83
N ARG A 45 2.89 9.47 20.80
CA ARG A 45 2.79 10.25 22.04
C ARG A 45 4.06 10.18 22.89
N TYR A 46 4.70 9.03 22.91
CA TYR A 46 5.92 8.81 23.67
C TYR A 46 7.13 9.47 23.00
N LEU A 47 7.32 9.20 21.72
CA LEU A 47 8.48 9.67 20.96
C LEU A 47 8.37 11.13 20.48
N LYS A 48 7.17 11.73 20.49
CA LYS A 48 6.86 13.08 20.00
C LYS A 48 7.20 13.31 18.53
N VAL A 49 7.32 12.25 17.74
CA VAL A 49 7.57 12.27 16.29
C VAL A 49 6.53 11.41 15.58
N LYS A 50 6.38 11.62 14.27
CA LYS A 50 5.50 10.81 13.43
C LYS A 50 6.04 9.38 13.29
N VAL A 51 5.14 8.41 13.35
CA VAL A 51 5.46 6.98 13.20
C VAL A 51 4.72 6.42 11.99
N ILE A 52 5.43 5.75 11.10
CA ILE A 52 4.87 5.06 9.95
C ILE A 52 5.20 3.58 10.06
N ASP A 53 4.22 2.72 9.91
CA ASP A 53 4.40 1.28 9.89
C ASP A 53 4.76 0.77 8.48
N ARG A 54 5.07 -0.52 8.40
CA ARG A 54 5.44 -1.18 7.13
C ARG A 54 4.39 -0.97 6.03
N THR A 55 3.11 -1.15 6.34
CA THR A 55 2.02 -0.97 5.37
C THR A 55 1.90 0.47 4.91
N GLY A 56 1.98 1.43 5.81
CA GLY A 56 1.99 2.85 5.49
C GLY A 56 3.13 3.22 4.55
N LEU A 57 4.34 2.74 4.83
CA LEU A 57 5.51 3.00 3.98
C LEU A 57 5.35 2.40 2.57
N ILE A 58 4.85 1.16 2.46
CA ILE A 58 4.57 0.52 1.16
C ILE A 58 3.58 1.36 0.35
N LEU A 59 2.51 1.84 0.99
CA LEU A 59 1.50 2.67 0.33
C LEU A 59 2.05 4.02 -0.15
N GLU A 60 2.94 4.66 0.61
CA GLU A 60 3.60 5.90 0.18
C GLU A 60 4.51 5.63 -1.04
N ILE A 61 5.33 4.58 -1.02
CA ILE A 61 6.17 4.18 -2.16
C ILE A 61 5.32 3.93 -3.41
N PHE A 62 4.19 3.25 -3.26
CA PHE A 62 3.30 2.96 -4.37
C PHE A 62 2.58 4.21 -4.89
N SER A 63 2.23 5.14 -4.00
CA SER A 63 1.61 6.42 -4.38
C SER A 63 2.51 7.25 -5.30
N GLU A 64 3.83 7.26 -5.03
CA GLU A 64 4.79 7.96 -5.87
C GLU A 64 5.04 7.25 -7.22
N ARG A 65 4.89 5.93 -7.27
CA ARG A 65 5.28 5.13 -8.43
C ARG A 65 4.13 4.77 -9.38
N ALA A 66 2.90 4.85 -8.92
CA ALA A 66 1.74 4.58 -9.75
C ALA A 66 1.61 5.62 -10.87
N LYS A 67 1.91 5.23 -12.10
CA LYS A 67 1.82 6.09 -13.29
C LYS A 67 0.52 5.89 -14.04
N SER A 68 0.05 4.65 -14.12
CA SER A 68 -1.20 4.34 -14.81
C SER A 68 -2.42 4.84 -14.02
N PHE A 69 -3.49 5.17 -14.74
CA PHE A 69 -4.75 5.57 -14.12
C PHE A 69 -5.30 4.49 -13.19
N GLU A 70 -5.21 3.23 -13.59
CA GLU A 70 -5.66 2.10 -12.77
C GLU A 70 -4.78 1.90 -11.54
N GLY A 71 -3.45 1.91 -11.69
CA GLY A 71 -2.52 1.80 -10.57
C GLY A 71 -2.75 2.89 -9.52
N ARG A 72 -2.98 4.13 -9.93
CA ARG A 72 -3.34 5.22 -9.01
C ARG A 72 -4.64 4.93 -8.27
N LEU A 73 -5.69 4.49 -8.95
CA LEU A 73 -6.96 4.14 -8.32
C LEU A 73 -6.81 2.99 -7.32
N GLN A 74 -6.00 1.98 -7.62
CA GLN A 74 -5.73 0.85 -6.71
C GLN A 74 -4.98 1.32 -5.47
N VAL A 75 -3.95 2.12 -5.63
CA VAL A 75 -3.18 2.69 -4.53
C VAL A 75 -4.05 3.61 -3.66
N ASP A 76 -4.86 4.48 -4.26
CA ASP A 76 -5.78 5.35 -3.55
C ASP A 76 -6.81 4.53 -2.75
N LEU A 77 -7.35 3.46 -3.34
CA LEU A 77 -8.26 2.55 -2.65
C LEU A 77 -7.61 1.90 -1.42
N ALA A 78 -6.38 1.40 -1.58
CA ALA A 78 -5.63 0.80 -0.49
C ALA A 78 -5.31 1.81 0.61
N ARG A 79 -4.90 3.04 0.23
CA ARG A 79 -4.59 4.15 1.15
C ARG A 79 -5.82 4.57 1.96
N LEU A 80 -6.96 4.81 1.31
CA LEU A 80 -8.20 5.18 1.99
C LEU A 80 -8.71 4.06 2.91
N SER A 81 -8.60 2.81 2.47
CA SER A 81 -8.97 1.65 3.29
C SER A 81 -8.07 1.54 4.54
N TYR A 82 -6.77 1.77 4.39
CA TYR A 82 -5.82 1.81 5.48
C TYR A 82 -6.14 2.97 6.45
N GLN A 83 -6.36 4.19 5.96
CA GLN A 83 -6.75 5.34 6.76
C GLN A 83 -8.06 5.08 7.53
N LYS A 84 -9.08 4.53 6.86
CA LYS A 84 -10.35 4.16 7.49
C LYS A 84 -10.15 3.17 8.63
N SER A 85 -9.32 2.14 8.44
CA SER A 85 -9.01 1.15 9.48
C SER A 85 -8.35 1.76 10.71
N ARG A 86 -7.58 2.82 10.51
CA ARG A 86 -6.89 3.57 11.58
C ARG A 86 -7.83 4.54 12.29
N LEU A 87 -8.69 5.21 11.58
CA LEU A 87 -9.68 6.12 12.13
C LEU A 87 -10.58 5.39 13.14
N VAL A 88 -11.18 4.26 12.77
CA VAL A 88 -12.10 3.50 13.61
C VAL A 88 -11.42 2.99 14.89
N LYS A 89 -10.20 2.45 14.77
CA LYS A 89 -9.51 1.83 15.92
C LYS A 89 -8.88 2.82 16.90
N SER A 90 -8.60 4.05 16.49
CA SER A 90 -8.05 5.06 17.40
C SER A 90 -9.09 5.65 18.36
N TRP A 91 -10.38 5.56 18.02
CA TRP A 91 -11.46 6.23 18.72
C TRP A 91 -12.31 5.34 19.63
N THR A 92 -12.43 4.05 19.34
CA THR A 92 -13.16 3.11 20.22
C THR A 92 -12.62 3.06 21.66
N HIS A 93 -11.39 3.50 21.90
CA HIS A 93 -10.81 3.63 23.23
C HIS A 93 -11.17 4.93 23.96
N LEU A 94 -11.48 5.99 23.24
CA LEU A 94 -11.92 7.26 23.85
C LEU A 94 -13.36 7.17 24.34
N GLU A 95 -14.21 6.42 23.67
CA GLU A 95 -15.58 6.12 24.14
C GLU A 95 -15.57 5.32 25.44
N ARG A 96 -14.66 4.34 25.58
CA ARG A 96 -14.53 3.54 26.81
C ARG A 96 -13.97 4.31 28.02
N GLN A 97 -13.20 5.37 27.78
CA GLN A 97 -12.67 6.23 28.85
C GLN A 97 -13.69 7.28 29.33
N ARG A 98 -14.73 7.55 28.58
CA ARG A 98 -15.88 8.38 28.97
C ARG A 98 -17.05 7.53 29.46
N GLY A 99 -16.78 6.57 30.33
CA GLY A 99 -17.79 5.87 31.12
C GLY A 99 -18.46 6.83 32.10
N GLY A 100 -19.45 7.57 31.62
CA GLY A 100 -20.26 8.47 32.42
C GLY A 100 -21.61 8.68 31.73
N LYS A 101 -22.69 8.29 32.41
CA LYS A 101 -24.07 8.59 32.08
C LYS A 101 -24.20 9.96 31.41
N GLY A 102 -24.67 10.04 30.17
CA GLY A 102 -25.00 11.31 29.53
C GLY A 102 -25.27 11.22 28.07
N PHE A 103 -26.50 11.40 27.72
CA PHE A 103 -27.14 11.58 26.41
C PHE A 103 -26.64 12.83 25.68
N LEU A 104 -25.32 12.99 25.48
CA LEU A 104 -24.78 14.12 24.74
C LEU A 104 -23.56 13.59 23.95
N GLY A 105 -23.81 13.15 22.71
CA GLY A 105 -22.78 13.01 21.71
C GLY A 105 -22.03 14.35 21.58
N GLY A 106 -20.77 14.39 22.06
CA GLY A 106 -19.97 15.60 21.98
C GLY A 106 -19.60 15.90 20.53
N PRO A 107 -19.23 17.15 20.19
CA PRO A 107 -18.88 17.58 18.83
C PRO A 107 -17.75 16.73 18.19
N GLY A 108 -16.99 15.96 18.98
CA GLY A 108 -15.99 15.03 18.48
C GLY A 108 -16.55 13.75 17.86
N GLU A 109 -17.69 13.25 18.29
CA GLU A 109 -18.35 12.06 17.74
C GLU A 109 -18.90 12.33 16.34
N THR A 110 -19.52 13.48 16.17
CA THR A 110 -20.05 13.92 14.87
C THR A 110 -18.95 14.14 13.84
N GLN A 111 -17.80 14.65 14.23
CA GLN A 111 -16.66 14.86 13.31
C GLN A 111 -16.13 13.53 12.77
N ILE A 112 -15.98 12.51 13.62
CA ILE A 112 -15.46 11.20 13.21
C ILE A 112 -16.45 10.50 12.29
N GLU A 113 -17.72 10.58 12.61
CA GLU A 113 -18.74 9.98 11.76
C GLU A 113 -18.80 10.66 10.40
N SER A 114 -18.64 11.97 10.37
CA SER A 114 -18.48 12.74 9.14
C SER A 114 -17.25 12.31 8.34
N ASP A 115 -16.07 12.24 8.98
CA ASP A 115 -14.82 11.80 8.35
C ASP A 115 -14.94 10.36 7.81
N ARG A 116 -15.56 9.47 8.57
CA ARG A 116 -15.84 8.09 8.14
C ARG A 116 -16.74 8.04 6.92
N ARG A 117 -17.83 8.79 6.91
CA ARG A 117 -18.75 8.88 5.77
C ARG A 117 -18.06 9.43 4.53
N GLN A 118 -17.19 10.43 4.70
CA GLN A 118 -16.40 10.99 3.61
C GLN A 118 -15.45 9.95 3.02
N LEU A 119 -14.70 9.21 3.86
CA LEU A 119 -13.83 8.12 3.40
C LEU A 119 -14.63 7.01 2.69
N ASP A 120 -15.80 6.62 3.22
CA ASP A 120 -16.66 5.62 2.60
C ASP A 120 -17.18 6.06 1.23
N SER A 121 -17.55 7.33 1.09
CA SER A 121 -17.95 7.91 -0.19
C SER A 121 -16.81 7.88 -1.21
N GLN A 122 -15.60 8.29 -0.80
CA GLN A 122 -14.41 8.26 -1.66
C GLN A 122 -14.08 6.83 -2.10
N ILE A 123 -14.06 5.86 -1.17
CA ILE A 123 -13.84 4.44 -1.45
C ILE A 123 -14.87 3.91 -2.45
N LYS A 124 -16.15 4.25 -2.26
CA LYS A 124 -17.22 3.85 -3.18
C LYS A 124 -17.00 4.41 -4.59
N ASN A 125 -16.65 5.67 -4.70
CA ASN A 125 -16.39 6.33 -5.98
C ASN A 125 -15.20 5.69 -6.72
N ILE A 126 -14.11 5.38 -6.00
CA ILE A 126 -12.95 4.70 -6.59
C ILE A 126 -13.32 3.29 -7.06
N LYS A 127 -14.08 2.53 -6.27
CA LYS A 127 -14.54 1.19 -6.66
C LYS A 127 -15.39 1.21 -7.93
N VAL A 128 -16.23 2.23 -8.11
CA VAL A 128 -16.99 2.41 -9.36
C VAL A 128 -16.06 2.64 -10.53
N LYS A 129 -15.09 3.54 -10.40
CA LYS A 129 -14.10 3.80 -11.46
C LYS A 129 -13.28 2.55 -11.81
N LEU A 130 -12.83 1.78 -10.81
CA LEU A 130 -12.10 0.53 -11.03
C LEU A 130 -12.94 -0.50 -11.80
N ARG A 131 -14.23 -0.67 -11.49
CA ARG A 131 -15.11 -1.56 -12.24
C ARG A 131 -15.22 -1.19 -13.72
N ILE A 132 -15.21 0.11 -14.04
CA ILE A 132 -15.23 0.56 -15.45
C ILE A 132 -13.91 0.15 -16.14
N VAL A 133 -12.77 0.37 -15.47
CA VAL A 133 -11.45 -0.02 -15.99
C VAL A 133 -11.36 -1.54 -16.20
N GLU A 134 -11.81 -2.33 -15.23
CA GLU A 134 -11.87 -3.80 -15.32
C GLU A 134 -12.72 -4.27 -16.51
N LYS A 135 -13.89 -3.64 -16.72
CA LYS A 135 -14.74 -3.95 -17.85
C LYS A 135 -14.07 -3.67 -19.19
N THR A 136 -13.41 -2.51 -19.32
CA THR A 136 -12.64 -2.15 -20.51
C THR A 136 -11.48 -3.12 -20.74
N ARG A 137 -10.74 -3.50 -19.70
CA ARG A 137 -9.68 -4.51 -19.78
C ARG A 137 -10.18 -5.87 -20.23
N LYS A 138 -11.36 -6.29 -19.74
CA LYS A 138 -11.97 -7.54 -20.17
C LYS A 138 -12.24 -7.54 -21.66
N LEU A 139 -12.82 -6.47 -22.20
CA LEU A 139 -13.04 -6.32 -23.64
C LEU A 139 -11.73 -6.41 -24.44
N HIS A 140 -10.69 -5.69 -24.02
CA HIS A 140 -9.38 -5.75 -24.66
C HIS A 140 -8.70 -7.13 -24.53
N ARG A 141 -8.95 -7.87 -23.41
CA ARG A 141 -8.44 -9.24 -23.23
C ARG A 141 -9.12 -10.21 -24.20
N ASP A 142 -10.42 -10.09 -24.34
CA ASP A 142 -11.18 -10.97 -25.23
C ASP A 142 -10.79 -10.75 -26.70
N SER A 143 -10.57 -9.50 -27.12
CA SER A 143 -10.00 -9.18 -28.45
C SER A 143 -8.59 -9.74 -28.64
N ARG A 144 -7.74 -9.74 -27.61
CA ARG A 144 -6.37 -10.30 -27.70
C ARG A 144 -6.35 -11.83 -27.70
N LYS A 145 -7.30 -12.50 -27.04
CA LYS A 145 -7.44 -13.95 -27.09
C LYS A 145 -7.70 -14.45 -28.53
N ALA A 146 -8.37 -13.65 -29.34
CA ALA A 146 -8.59 -13.97 -30.76
C ALA A 146 -7.29 -14.03 -31.56
N LEU A 147 -6.21 -13.39 -31.10
CA LEU A 147 -4.91 -13.35 -31.80
C LEU A 147 -4.01 -14.56 -31.50
N GLN A 148 -4.41 -15.47 -30.60
CA GLN A 148 -3.75 -16.75 -30.27
C GLN A 148 -2.26 -16.66 -29.89
N PHE A 149 -1.73 -15.51 -29.48
CA PHE A 149 -0.35 -15.41 -29.03
C PHE A 149 -0.17 -16.00 -27.62
N PRO A 150 0.82 -16.88 -27.39
CA PRO A 150 1.18 -17.33 -26.04
C PRO A 150 1.53 -16.15 -25.15
N PHE A 151 1.06 -16.19 -23.89
CA PHE A 151 1.30 -15.14 -22.91
C PHE A 151 2.22 -15.65 -21.80
N VAL A 152 3.36 -14.99 -21.60
CA VAL A 152 4.37 -15.33 -20.62
C VAL A 152 4.45 -14.21 -19.59
N THR A 153 4.27 -14.55 -18.31
CA THR A 153 4.33 -13.59 -17.20
C THR A 153 5.56 -13.83 -16.35
N LEU A 154 6.35 -12.77 -16.12
CA LEU A 154 7.47 -12.81 -15.20
C LEU A 154 6.98 -12.57 -13.77
N VAL A 155 7.17 -13.55 -12.89
CA VAL A 155 6.74 -13.49 -11.48
C VAL A 155 7.93 -13.74 -10.55
N GLY A 156 7.92 -13.12 -9.37
CA GLY A 156 8.96 -13.31 -8.35
C GLY A 156 9.02 -12.14 -7.37
N TYR A 157 9.94 -12.24 -6.41
CA TYR A 157 10.12 -11.20 -5.40
C TYR A 157 10.56 -9.85 -5.97
N THR A 158 10.41 -8.79 -5.17
CA THR A 158 11.01 -7.49 -5.50
C THR A 158 12.54 -7.62 -5.62
N ASN A 159 13.11 -6.86 -6.55
CA ASN A 159 14.56 -6.78 -6.77
C ASN A 159 15.27 -8.09 -7.18
N VAL A 160 14.57 -9.05 -7.80
CA VAL A 160 15.18 -10.29 -8.34
C VAL A 160 15.55 -10.19 -9.83
N GLY A 161 15.49 -9.00 -10.42
CA GLY A 161 15.87 -8.77 -11.81
C GLY A 161 14.76 -9.04 -12.84
N LYS A 162 13.47 -9.10 -12.46
CA LYS A 162 12.36 -9.31 -13.42
C LYS A 162 12.33 -8.25 -14.52
N SER A 163 12.38 -6.98 -14.15
CA SER A 163 12.32 -5.85 -15.10
C SER A 163 13.58 -5.79 -15.96
N SER A 164 14.75 -6.14 -15.42
CA SER A 164 15.99 -6.25 -16.20
C SER A 164 15.90 -7.37 -17.24
N LEU A 165 15.37 -8.54 -16.84
CA LEU A 165 15.11 -9.64 -17.76
C LEU A 165 14.08 -9.24 -18.85
N PHE A 166 12.98 -8.59 -18.44
CA PHE A 166 11.97 -8.09 -19.35
C PHE A 166 12.55 -7.13 -20.39
N ASN A 167 13.34 -6.14 -19.94
CA ASN A 167 13.96 -5.16 -20.85
C ASN A 167 14.91 -5.83 -21.83
N ARG A 168 15.70 -6.78 -21.36
CA ARG A 168 16.64 -7.52 -22.21
C ARG A 168 15.95 -8.36 -23.27
N LEU A 169 14.83 -8.99 -22.93
CA LEU A 169 14.05 -9.81 -23.86
C LEU A 169 13.21 -8.98 -24.83
N THR A 170 12.77 -7.79 -24.44
CA THR A 170 11.85 -6.95 -25.22
C THR A 170 12.55 -5.76 -25.88
N SER A 171 13.87 -5.61 -25.71
CA SER A 171 14.65 -4.44 -26.16
C SER A 171 14.01 -3.12 -25.72
N SER A 172 13.38 -3.10 -24.55
CA SER A 172 12.71 -1.93 -23.99
C SER A 172 13.53 -1.29 -22.87
N SER A 173 13.27 -0.02 -22.58
CA SER A 173 13.94 0.78 -21.54
C SER A 173 13.00 1.07 -20.36
N ASN A 174 12.35 0.04 -19.80
CA ASN A 174 11.61 0.22 -18.55
C ASN A 174 12.59 0.57 -17.42
N LEU A 175 12.06 1.22 -16.39
CA LEU A 175 12.87 1.66 -15.24
C LEU A 175 13.56 0.46 -14.57
N GLU A 176 14.85 0.31 -14.84
CA GLU A 176 15.73 -0.61 -14.11
C GLU A 176 16.44 0.17 -13.02
N LYS A 177 16.07 -0.07 -11.77
CA LYS A 177 16.77 0.48 -10.61
C LYS A 177 16.85 -0.59 -9.53
N ASP A 178 17.96 -0.61 -8.85
CA ASP A 178 18.18 -1.43 -7.66
C ASP A 178 17.33 -0.88 -6.50
N MET A 179 16.02 -1.05 -6.62
CA MET A 179 15.04 -0.56 -5.64
C MET A 179 13.82 -1.46 -5.57
N LEU A 180 13.20 -1.49 -4.39
CA LEU A 180 11.93 -2.20 -4.19
C LEU A 180 10.84 -1.58 -5.06
N PHE A 181 10.02 -2.44 -5.70
CA PHE A 181 8.89 -2.03 -6.55
C PHE A 181 9.28 -1.09 -7.70
N ALA A 182 10.35 -1.44 -8.41
CA ALA A 182 10.72 -0.72 -9.64
C ALA A 182 9.57 -0.72 -10.66
N THR A 183 8.84 -1.84 -10.75
CA THR A 183 7.63 -1.98 -11.57
C THR A 183 6.40 -2.06 -10.66
N LEU A 184 5.47 -1.12 -10.79
CA LEU A 184 4.15 -1.15 -10.17
C LEU A 184 3.06 -1.44 -11.21
N ASP A 185 3.10 -0.74 -12.34
CA ASP A 185 2.18 -0.95 -13.44
C ASP A 185 2.69 -2.10 -14.33
N ALA A 186 1.88 -3.15 -14.49
CA ALA A 186 2.23 -4.26 -15.36
C ALA A 186 2.40 -3.80 -16.82
N SER A 187 3.53 -4.09 -17.42
CA SER A 187 3.82 -3.81 -18.81
C SER A 187 3.86 -5.11 -19.63
N ALA A 188 3.32 -5.08 -20.84
CA ALA A 188 3.31 -6.22 -21.75
C ALA A 188 3.86 -5.83 -23.13
N ARG A 189 4.71 -6.67 -23.71
CA ARG A 189 5.33 -6.47 -25.02
C ARG A 189 5.28 -7.74 -25.84
N ARG A 190 5.08 -7.57 -27.17
CA ARG A 190 5.23 -8.66 -28.14
C ARG A 190 6.72 -8.86 -28.45
N VAL A 191 7.13 -10.10 -28.48
CA VAL A 191 8.50 -10.52 -28.79
C VAL A 191 8.44 -11.65 -29.80
N SER A 192 9.20 -11.52 -30.87
CA SER A 192 9.38 -12.59 -31.89
C SER A 192 10.54 -13.48 -31.46
N LEU A 193 10.28 -14.76 -31.30
CA LEU A 193 11.30 -15.75 -30.97
C LEU A 193 12.14 -16.13 -32.20
N PRO A 194 13.34 -16.68 -32.03
CA PRO A 194 14.14 -17.20 -33.13
C PRO A 194 13.42 -18.25 -34.01
N SER A 195 12.43 -18.94 -33.41
CA SER A 195 11.54 -19.88 -34.11
C SER A 195 10.45 -19.23 -34.97
N SER A 196 10.51 -17.92 -35.20
CA SER A 196 9.49 -17.11 -35.88
C SER A 196 8.10 -17.14 -35.24
N LYS A 197 8.00 -17.55 -33.99
CA LYS A 197 6.78 -17.49 -33.20
C LYS A 197 6.75 -16.22 -32.35
N ASP A 198 5.60 -15.57 -32.34
CA ASP A 198 5.38 -14.39 -31.50
C ASP A 198 4.80 -14.79 -30.14
N ILE A 199 5.31 -14.19 -29.10
CA ILE A 199 4.81 -14.32 -27.75
C ILE A 199 4.57 -12.92 -27.14
N ILE A 200 3.72 -12.83 -26.12
CA ILE A 200 3.56 -11.63 -25.31
C ILE A 200 4.23 -11.89 -23.96
N ILE A 201 5.24 -11.08 -23.62
CA ILE A 201 5.89 -11.11 -22.31
C ILE A 201 5.32 -9.99 -21.45
N SER A 202 5.01 -10.27 -20.19
CA SER A 202 4.56 -9.27 -19.22
C SER A 202 5.45 -9.24 -17.99
N ASP A 203 5.89 -8.03 -17.60
CA ASP A 203 6.49 -7.76 -16.29
C ASP A 203 5.40 -7.47 -15.26
N THR A 204 5.61 -7.88 -14.02
CA THR A 204 4.65 -7.71 -12.92
C THR A 204 5.29 -7.11 -11.69
N VAL A 205 4.44 -6.62 -10.79
CA VAL A 205 4.84 -6.17 -9.44
C VAL A 205 5.57 -7.29 -8.71
N GLY A 206 6.66 -6.95 -8.04
CA GLY A 206 7.40 -7.91 -7.21
C GLY A 206 6.64 -8.30 -5.95
N PHE A 207 6.69 -9.58 -5.59
CA PHE A 207 6.12 -10.06 -4.33
C PHE A 207 6.87 -9.50 -3.13
N ILE A 208 6.13 -9.13 -2.10
CA ILE A 208 6.63 -8.79 -0.77
C ILE A 208 5.65 -9.31 0.27
N SER A 209 6.15 -9.66 1.45
CA SER A 209 5.29 -10.11 2.56
C SER A 209 4.37 -8.99 3.04
N ASN A 210 3.12 -9.34 3.36
CA ASN A 210 2.09 -8.42 3.86
C ASN A 210 1.74 -7.26 2.90
N LEU A 211 1.77 -7.52 1.59
CA LEU A 211 1.24 -6.58 0.61
C LEU A 211 -0.27 -6.40 0.84
N PRO A 212 -0.82 -5.17 0.82
CA PRO A 212 -2.26 -4.97 0.84
C PRO A 212 -2.95 -5.71 -0.31
N THR A 213 -4.00 -6.47 -0.01
CA THR A 213 -4.70 -7.35 -0.98
C THR A 213 -5.39 -6.60 -2.13
N GLN A 214 -5.46 -5.28 -2.04
CA GLN A 214 -6.04 -4.40 -3.07
C GLN A 214 -5.01 -3.97 -4.13
N LEU A 215 -3.75 -4.30 -3.93
CA LEU A 215 -2.61 -4.06 -4.82
C LEU A 215 -2.15 -5.37 -5.43
#